data_59c13625543a20fb25a2b4f3efd4e77f
#
_entry.id   59c13625543a20fb25a2b4f3efd4e77f
#
_cell.length_a   1.000
_cell.length_b   1.000
_cell.length_c   1.000
_cell.angle_alpha   90.00
_cell.angle_beta   90.00
_cell.angle_gamma   90.00
#
_symmetry.space_group_name_H-M   'P 1'
#
loop_
_entity.id
_entity.type
_entity.pdbx_description
1 polymer ?
#
loop_
_entity_poly.entity_id
_entity_poly.type
_entity_poly.pdbx_seq_one_letter_code
_entity_poly.pdbx_strand_id
1 'polypeptide(L)'
;MGSQRPRGGSHWRLAGLRYRSHGAWFGRAIGHLCFIPLPWLFGAQGQIWSLIMLNLLMGIPLVALSVGFSALFAESVPKEWRAYVAGMRNIVLSVMFMITSLVSGYLLNHIAFPHNYQVIFLIGFIGAAMSSYHLYFIRPIQEEQTPTTVSSPDLTTKNPRATWQTAIRSDVWSKPYRSTLLVMMAFHIAQYLALPVFPLFFVRYLKLTDQNLGIGTALFYLAVLLCSTQLNRLVRAIGHKNVTGWGVIALAFYPGLLAISSQVWHYYAISILGGLAWSLVGGAYANYVLEKCPENDRPAHLAWYNIILNASILIGSLLGPAIAENITLPLALAVFGLARLLAGFAILKWG
;
A
#
# COMPACT_ATOMS: atom_id res chain seq x y z
N MET A 1 28.88 16.18 -47.46
CA MET A 1 29.18 16.62 -46.10
C MET A 1 27.87 17.10 -45.47
N GLY A 2 27.16 16.21 -44.79
CA GLY A 2 25.90 16.49 -44.10
C GLY A 2 26.12 16.34 -42.60
N SER A 3 26.08 17.43 -41.87
CA SER A 3 26.24 17.48 -40.42
C SER A 3 25.03 16.88 -39.73
N GLN A 4 25.20 15.69 -39.17
CA GLN A 4 24.23 15.10 -38.24
C GLN A 4 24.29 15.87 -36.91
N ARG A 5 23.26 16.66 -36.61
CA ARG A 5 23.05 17.21 -35.27
C ARG A 5 22.64 16.08 -34.32
N PRO A 6 23.24 15.93 -33.12
CA PRO A 6 22.84 14.92 -32.19
C PRO A 6 21.42 15.21 -31.65
N ARG A 7 20.54 14.22 -31.76
CA ARG A 7 19.16 14.27 -31.21
C ARG A 7 19.21 14.23 -29.65
N GLY A 8 19.34 15.41 -29.03
CA GLY A 8 19.42 15.58 -27.58
C GLY A 8 18.09 15.54 -26.81
N GLY A 9 17.02 14.92 -27.35
CA GLY A 9 15.69 15.03 -26.75
C GLY A 9 15.37 14.09 -25.58
N SER A 10 16.02 12.94 -25.48
CA SER A 10 15.72 11.92 -24.45
C SER A 10 16.41 12.18 -23.11
N HIS A 11 17.65 12.69 -23.14
CA HIS A 11 18.43 12.98 -21.92
C HIS A 11 17.79 14.06 -21.03
N TRP A 12 17.14 15.06 -21.61
CA TRP A 12 16.52 16.14 -20.85
C TRP A 12 15.21 15.71 -20.15
N ARG A 13 14.45 14.79 -20.73
CA ARG A 13 13.23 14.25 -20.09
C ARG A 13 13.57 13.37 -18.90
N LEU A 14 14.59 12.52 -19.02
CA LEU A 14 15.06 11.64 -17.93
C LEU A 14 15.73 12.45 -16.81
N ALA A 15 16.50 13.49 -17.14
CA ALA A 15 17.08 14.40 -16.15
C ALA A 15 15.98 15.15 -15.38
N GLY A 16 14.92 15.60 -16.04
CA GLY A 16 13.78 16.28 -15.43
C GLY A 16 12.97 15.38 -14.48
N LEU A 17 12.78 14.12 -14.82
CA LEU A 17 12.13 13.13 -13.95
C LEU A 17 13.01 12.79 -12.73
N ARG A 18 14.32 12.65 -12.91
CA ARG A 18 15.29 12.49 -11.83
C ARG A 18 15.26 13.67 -10.85
N TYR A 19 15.32 14.89 -11.35
CA TYR A 19 15.34 16.08 -10.49
C TYR A 19 14.03 16.23 -9.69
N ARG A 20 12.88 15.90 -10.29
CA ARG A 20 11.57 15.90 -9.59
C ARG A 20 11.44 14.79 -8.56
N SER A 21 12.02 13.61 -8.81
CA SER A 21 11.99 12.52 -7.84
C SER A 21 12.88 12.82 -6.63
N HIS A 22 14.03 13.46 -6.80
CA HIS A 22 14.93 13.83 -5.70
C HIS A 22 14.25 14.79 -4.71
N GLY A 23 13.52 15.79 -5.19
CA GLY A 23 12.75 16.70 -4.33
C GLY A 23 11.69 15.98 -3.49
N ALA A 24 11.02 14.96 -4.06
CA ALA A 24 10.02 14.17 -3.35
C ALA A 24 10.61 13.28 -2.25
N TRP A 25 11.82 12.76 -2.45
CA TRP A 25 12.50 11.90 -1.46
C TRP A 25 13.01 12.70 -0.27
N PHE A 26 13.60 13.88 -0.52
CA PHE A 26 13.95 14.82 0.53
C PHE A 26 12.74 15.32 1.30
N GLY A 27 11.63 15.59 0.63
CA GLY A 27 10.39 16.04 1.26
C GLY A 27 9.85 15.04 2.30
N ARG A 28 9.98 13.73 2.05
CA ARG A 28 9.59 12.69 3.02
C ARG A 28 10.48 12.67 4.26
N ALA A 29 11.79 12.78 4.09
CA ALA A 29 12.73 12.82 5.21
C ALA A 29 12.47 14.06 6.07
N ILE A 30 12.35 15.25 5.45
CA ILE A 30 12.04 16.51 6.15
C ILE A 30 10.71 16.40 6.90
N GLY A 31 9.69 15.74 6.35
CA GLY A 31 8.41 15.54 7.02
C GLY A 31 8.57 14.85 8.38
N HIS A 32 9.38 13.80 8.48
CA HIS A 32 9.62 13.14 9.76
C HIS A 32 10.35 14.06 10.77
N LEU A 33 11.22 14.93 10.29
CA LEU A 33 11.89 15.92 11.14
C LEU A 33 10.90 16.94 11.71
N CYS A 34 9.88 17.33 10.93
CA CYS A 34 8.84 18.27 11.35
C CYS A 34 7.95 17.74 12.48
N PHE A 35 7.86 16.42 12.70
CA PHE A 35 7.10 15.86 13.80
C PHE A 35 7.81 16.00 15.16
N ILE A 36 9.14 16.12 15.19
CA ILE A 36 9.95 16.15 16.42
C ILE A 36 9.60 17.34 17.33
N PRO A 37 9.47 18.59 16.83
CA PRO A 37 9.23 19.75 17.67
C PRO A 37 7.77 19.95 18.06
N LEU A 38 6.81 19.18 17.51
CA LEU A 38 5.39 19.40 17.75
C LEU A 38 4.97 19.45 19.22
N PRO A 39 5.48 18.58 20.12
CA PRO A 39 5.10 18.63 21.53
C PRO A 39 5.55 19.90 22.26
N TRP A 40 6.56 20.59 21.75
CA TRP A 40 7.06 21.85 22.34
C TRP A 40 6.37 23.08 21.76
N LEU A 41 5.89 22.99 20.51
CA LEU A 41 5.29 24.13 19.81
C LEU A 41 3.77 24.24 20.04
N PHE A 42 3.08 23.12 20.29
CA PHE A 42 1.63 23.08 20.33
C PHE A 42 1.11 22.30 21.54
N GLY A 43 -0.02 22.75 22.11
CA GLY A 43 -0.82 21.96 23.04
C GLY A 43 -1.51 20.77 22.33
N ALA A 44 -2.15 19.87 23.09
CA ALA A 44 -2.69 18.59 22.60
C ALA A 44 -3.56 18.73 21.33
N GLN A 45 -4.48 19.71 21.29
CA GLN A 45 -5.33 19.93 20.12
C GLN A 45 -4.53 20.41 18.89
N GLY A 46 -3.56 21.31 19.11
CA GLY A 46 -2.67 21.80 18.05
C GLY A 46 -1.78 20.70 17.49
N GLN A 47 -1.30 19.78 18.34
CA GLN A 47 -0.51 18.61 17.91
C GLN A 47 -1.34 17.72 16.98
N ILE A 48 -2.60 17.43 17.29
CA ILE A 48 -3.49 16.60 16.45
C ILE A 48 -3.66 17.26 15.07
N TRP A 49 -4.02 18.54 15.02
CA TRP A 49 -4.21 19.22 13.75
C TRP A 49 -2.91 19.33 12.94
N SER A 50 -1.78 19.58 13.60
CA SER A 50 -0.48 19.63 12.95
C SER A 50 -0.07 18.25 12.37
N LEU A 51 -0.32 17.15 13.09
CA LEU A 51 -0.11 15.80 12.60
C LEU A 51 -0.98 15.52 11.37
N ILE A 52 -2.24 15.90 11.36
CA ILE A 52 -3.14 15.73 10.20
C ILE A 52 -2.61 16.51 9.00
N MET A 53 -2.29 17.80 9.18
CA MET A 53 -1.80 18.66 8.10
C MET A 53 -0.45 18.20 7.54
N LEU A 54 0.49 17.83 8.40
CA LEU A 54 1.78 17.30 7.95
C LEU A 54 1.63 15.98 7.19
N ASN A 55 0.77 15.07 7.64
CA ASN A 55 0.50 13.83 6.90
C ASN A 55 -0.13 14.09 5.53
N LEU A 56 -1.06 15.05 5.42
CA LEU A 56 -1.63 15.47 4.14
C LEU A 56 -0.55 16.04 3.19
N LEU A 57 0.28 16.93 3.70
CA LEU A 57 1.37 17.52 2.92
C LEU A 57 2.39 16.48 2.48
N MET A 58 2.73 15.53 3.36
CA MET A 58 3.64 14.42 3.05
C MET A 58 3.04 13.42 2.04
N GLY A 59 1.73 13.33 1.93
CA GLY A 59 1.04 12.50 0.95
C GLY A 59 1.38 12.87 -0.49
N ILE A 60 1.56 14.14 -0.80
CA ILE A 60 1.88 14.64 -2.15
C ILE A 60 3.25 14.11 -2.64
N PRO A 61 4.37 14.34 -1.93
CA PRO A 61 5.66 13.78 -2.33
C PRO A 61 5.69 12.25 -2.30
N LEU A 62 4.89 11.60 -1.45
CA LEU A 62 4.81 10.14 -1.39
C LEU A 62 4.24 9.53 -2.68
N VAL A 63 3.21 10.13 -3.27
CA VAL A 63 2.66 9.70 -4.56
C VAL A 63 3.70 9.86 -5.67
N ALA A 64 4.36 11.01 -5.75
CA ALA A 64 5.43 11.25 -6.71
C ALA A 64 6.59 10.25 -6.55
N LEU A 65 6.95 9.92 -5.30
CA LEU A 65 7.97 8.93 -4.98
C LEU A 65 7.57 7.53 -5.46
N SER A 66 6.34 7.10 -5.25
CA SER A 66 5.88 5.76 -5.64
C SER A 66 5.91 5.56 -7.15
N VAL A 67 5.51 6.58 -7.92
CA VAL A 67 5.56 6.57 -9.38
C VAL A 67 7.02 6.59 -9.87
N GLY A 68 7.84 7.49 -9.33
CA GLY A 68 9.26 7.59 -9.67
C GLY A 68 10.05 6.34 -9.33
N PHE A 69 9.78 5.72 -8.19
CA PHE A 69 10.40 4.45 -7.80
C PHE A 69 10.02 3.31 -8.75
N SER A 70 8.75 3.22 -9.14
CA SER A 70 8.29 2.17 -10.06
C SER A 70 8.97 2.29 -11.43
N ALA A 71 9.13 3.51 -11.94
CA ALA A 71 9.86 3.77 -13.18
C ALA A 71 11.36 3.41 -13.04
N LEU A 72 12.01 3.89 -11.97
CA LEU A 72 13.42 3.61 -11.70
C LEU A 72 13.68 2.10 -11.56
N PHE A 73 12.81 1.37 -10.88
CA PHE A 73 12.90 -0.07 -10.73
C PHE A 73 12.81 -0.79 -12.09
N ALA A 74 11.88 -0.36 -12.94
CA ALA A 74 11.71 -0.93 -14.28
C ALA A 74 12.91 -0.67 -15.19
N GLU A 75 13.60 0.47 -15.03
CA GLU A 75 14.77 0.86 -15.83
C GLU A 75 16.09 0.30 -15.29
N SER A 76 16.15 0.01 -13.97
CA SER A 76 17.40 -0.40 -13.31
C SER A 76 17.53 -1.92 -13.14
N VAL A 77 16.45 -2.69 -13.35
CA VAL A 77 16.44 -4.13 -13.16
C VAL A 77 16.07 -4.83 -14.48
N PRO A 78 16.93 -5.72 -15.02
CA PRO A 78 16.63 -6.54 -16.20
C PRO A 78 15.32 -7.32 -16.02
N LYS A 79 14.58 -7.54 -17.10
CA LYS A 79 13.23 -8.16 -17.07
C LYS A 79 13.25 -9.52 -16.38
N GLU A 80 14.29 -10.32 -16.64
CA GLU A 80 14.47 -11.67 -16.11
C GLU A 80 14.65 -11.69 -14.58
N TRP A 81 15.23 -10.62 -14.00
CA TRP A 81 15.53 -10.51 -12.58
C TRP A 81 14.47 -9.76 -11.78
N ARG A 82 13.50 -9.09 -12.43
CA ARG A 82 12.50 -8.25 -11.75
C ARG A 82 11.71 -9.00 -10.69
N ALA A 83 11.28 -10.21 -10.99
CA ALA A 83 10.52 -11.03 -10.05
C ALA A 83 11.37 -11.40 -8.81
N TYR A 84 12.62 -11.79 -9.03
CA TYR A 84 13.55 -12.12 -7.94
C TYR A 84 13.85 -10.92 -7.05
N VAL A 85 14.21 -9.78 -7.65
CA VAL A 85 14.53 -8.53 -6.91
C VAL A 85 13.30 -8.03 -6.15
N ALA A 86 12.10 -8.07 -6.75
CA ALA A 86 10.87 -7.71 -6.07
C ALA A 86 10.57 -8.64 -4.89
N GLY A 87 10.78 -9.95 -5.04
CA GLY A 87 10.64 -10.94 -3.97
C GLY A 87 11.62 -10.68 -2.82
N MET A 88 12.91 -10.47 -3.13
CA MET A 88 13.92 -10.16 -2.13
C MET A 88 13.61 -8.85 -1.39
N ARG A 89 13.18 -7.82 -2.12
CA ARG A 89 12.73 -6.55 -1.52
C ARG A 89 11.59 -6.78 -0.52
N ASN A 90 10.61 -7.59 -0.86
CA ASN A 90 9.48 -7.87 0.03
C ASN A 90 9.90 -8.65 1.28
N ILE A 91 10.87 -9.57 1.16
CA ILE A 91 11.47 -10.26 2.30
C ILE A 91 12.15 -9.26 3.24
N VAL A 92 13.06 -8.43 2.70
CA VAL A 92 13.77 -7.40 3.48
C VAL A 92 12.78 -6.44 4.14
N LEU A 93 11.73 -6.04 3.42
CA LEU A 93 10.68 -5.15 3.92
C LEU A 93 9.94 -5.79 5.12
N SER A 94 9.58 -7.07 5.03
CA SER A 94 8.93 -7.79 6.14
C SER A 94 9.84 -7.90 7.37
N VAL A 95 11.12 -8.22 7.17
CA VAL A 95 12.13 -8.26 8.26
C VAL A 95 12.29 -6.89 8.89
N MET A 96 12.37 -5.83 8.09
CA MET A 96 12.49 -4.46 8.61
C MET A 96 11.23 -4.01 9.36
N PHE A 97 10.02 -4.37 8.90
CA PHE A 97 8.80 -4.11 9.65
C PHE A 97 8.79 -4.85 11.00
N MET A 98 9.26 -6.09 11.03
CA MET A 98 9.37 -6.86 12.27
C MET A 98 10.33 -6.18 13.26
N ILE A 99 11.55 -5.85 12.82
CA ILE A 99 12.55 -5.22 13.68
C ILE A 99 12.09 -3.83 14.15
N THR A 100 11.61 -3.00 13.23
CA THR A 100 11.19 -1.63 13.58
C THR A 100 9.98 -1.62 14.49
N SER A 101 9.03 -2.55 14.35
CA SER A 101 7.87 -2.62 15.25
C SER A 101 8.27 -3.04 16.68
N LEU A 102 9.21 -3.99 16.82
CA LEU A 102 9.74 -4.37 18.13
C LEU A 102 10.51 -3.22 18.79
N VAL A 103 11.41 -2.58 18.05
CA VAL A 103 12.20 -1.45 18.55
C VAL A 103 11.28 -0.29 18.93
N SER A 104 10.34 0.08 18.05
CA SER A 104 9.40 1.17 18.34
C SER A 104 8.51 0.86 19.54
N GLY A 105 7.95 -0.35 19.63
CA GLY A 105 7.14 -0.76 20.76
C GLY A 105 7.91 -0.73 22.09
N TYR A 106 9.17 -1.17 22.07
CA TYR A 106 10.05 -1.10 23.23
C TYR A 106 10.34 0.36 23.64
N LEU A 107 10.77 1.21 22.71
CA LEU A 107 11.10 2.61 22.99
C LEU A 107 9.87 3.39 23.49
N LEU A 108 8.70 3.20 22.86
CA LEU A 108 7.47 3.88 23.28
C LEU A 108 7.04 3.51 24.69
N ASN A 109 7.30 2.26 25.12
CA ASN A 109 6.93 1.80 26.45
C ASN A 109 7.91 2.18 27.56
N HIS A 110 9.21 2.39 27.23
CA HIS A 110 10.24 2.61 28.25
C HIS A 110 10.72 4.07 28.36
N ILE A 111 10.50 4.87 27.34
CA ILE A 111 10.86 6.28 27.33
C ILE A 111 9.61 7.11 27.57
N ALA A 112 9.69 8.11 28.47
CA ALA A 112 8.57 8.98 28.77
C ALA A 112 8.20 9.91 27.61
N PHE A 113 6.90 10.20 27.46
CA PHE A 113 6.40 11.23 26.53
C PHE A 113 6.96 12.63 26.94
N PRO A 114 7.39 13.47 25.99
CA PRO A 114 7.30 13.34 24.53
C PRO A 114 8.55 12.69 23.87
N HIS A 115 9.60 12.39 24.61
CA HIS A 115 10.90 11.96 24.09
C HIS A 115 10.82 10.62 23.33
N ASN A 116 9.93 9.73 23.73
CA ASN A 116 9.71 8.46 23.06
C ASN A 116 9.31 8.63 21.59
N TYR A 117 8.33 9.48 21.28
CA TYR A 117 7.92 9.77 19.91
C TYR A 117 8.99 10.54 19.13
N GLN A 118 9.71 11.46 19.80
CA GLN A 118 10.78 12.23 19.19
C GLN A 118 11.92 11.32 18.69
N VAL A 119 12.32 10.34 19.50
CA VAL A 119 13.33 9.35 19.12
C VAL A 119 12.87 8.51 17.92
N ILE A 120 11.61 8.08 17.89
CA ILE A 120 11.06 7.30 16.78
C ILE A 120 11.00 8.13 15.48
N PHE A 121 10.57 9.38 15.56
CA PHE A 121 10.58 10.27 14.39
C PHE A 121 12.01 10.56 13.89
N LEU A 122 12.97 10.67 14.80
CA LEU A 122 14.38 10.82 14.44
C LEU A 122 14.91 9.56 13.72
N ILE A 123 14.61 8.37 14.22
CA ILE A 123 14.97 7.11 13.56
C ILE A 123 14.31 7.05 12.17
N GLY A 124 13.03 7.43 12.07
CA GLY A 124 12.31 7.52 10.80
C GLY A 124 12.94 8.50 9.81
N PHE A 125 13.38 9.67 10.31
CA PHE A 125 14.12 10.66 9.50
C PHE A 125 15.44 10.09 8.98
N ILE A 126 16.26 9.49 9.84
CA ILE A 126 17.53 8.88 9.45
C ILE A 126 17.30 7.78 8.40
N GLY A 127 16.35 6.89 8.63
CA GLY A 127 16.01 5.83 7.67
C GLY A 127 15.54 6.37 6.31
N ALA A 128 14.69 7.40 6.31
CA ALA A 128 14.23 8.05 5.09
C ALA A 128 15.37 8.79 4.35
N ALA A 129 16.26 9.46 5.08
CA ALA A 129 17.42 10.13 4.52
C ALA A 129 18.41 9.13 3.91
N MET A 130 18.71 8.03 4.61
CA MET A 130 19.55 6.95 4.10
C MET A 130 18.94 6.31 2.84
N SER A 131 17.63 6.05 2.85
CA SER A 131 16.93 5.55 1.67
C SER A 131 17.07 6.50 0.47
N SER A 132 16.88 7.81 0.69
CA SER A 132 17.01 8.83 -0.35
C SER A 132 18.45 8.90 -0.88
N TYR A 133 19.43 8.81 0.02
CA TYR A 133 20.85 8.79 -0.34
C TYR A 133 21.21 7.59 -1.23
N HIS A 134 20.80 6.37 -0.86
CA HIS A 134 21.09 5.18 -1.67
C HIS A 134 20.38 5.19 -3.02
N LEU A 135 19.14 5.67 -3.07
CA LEU A 135 18.39 5.78 -4.31
C LEU A 135 19.04 6.77 -5.30
N TYR A 136 19.79 7.75 -4.80
CA TYR A 136 20.54 8.69 -5.66
C TYR A 136 21.61 7.99 -6.52
N PHE A 137 22.21 6.90 -6.03
CA PHE A 137 23.26 6.17 -6.73
C PHE A 137 22.75 5.11 -7.70
N ILE A 138 21.46 4.78 -7.67
CA ILE A 138 20.87 3.83 -8.62
C ILE A 138 20.87 4.46 -10.03
N ARG A 139 21.50 3.77 -10.97
CA ARG A 139 21.56 4.18 -12.37
C ARG A 139 20.71 3.25 -13.23
N PRO A 140 19.94 3.77 -14.21
CA PRO A 140 19.28 2.95 -15.22
C PRO A 140 20.32 2.15 -16.01
N ILE A 141 19.99 0.92 -16.33
CA ILE A 141 20.75 0.13 -17.28
C ILE A 141 20.43 0.71 -18.66
N GLN A 142 21.45 1.16 -19.39
CA GLN A 142 21.29 1.55 -20.79
C GLN A 142 21.14 0.26 -21.63
N GLU A 143 19.94 -0.28 -21.72
CA GLU A 143 19.60 -1.14 -22.86
C GLU A 143 19.52 -0.23 -24.09
N GLU A 144 20.20 -0.59 -25.18
CA GLU A 144 19.94 -0.02 -26.50
C GLU A 144 18.47 -0.25 -26.83
N GLN A 145 17.65 0.73 -26.46
CA GLN A 145 16.23 0.68 -26.78
C GLN A 145 16.12 0.80 -28.30
N THR A 146 15.86 -0.33 -28.96
CA THR A 146 15.18 -0.28 -30.25
C THR A 146 13.99 0.65 -30.06
N PRO A 147 13.86 1.73 -30.84
CA PRO A 147 12.79 2.70 -30.66
C PRO A 147 11.46 2.00 -30.95
N THR A 148 10.86 1.43 -29.92
CA THR A 148 9.45 1.10 -29.96
C THR A 148 8.77 2.47 -29.99
N THR A 149 8.36 2.88 -31.17
CA THR A 149 7.46 4.00 -31.39
C THR A 149 6.17 3.68 -30.63
N VAL A 150 6.13 4.02 -29.36
CA VAL A 150 4.86 4.23 -28.67
C VAL A 150 4.30 5.48 -29.37
N SER A 151 3.44 5.24 -30.34
CA SER A 151 2.64 6.31 -30.95
C SER A 151 1.91 6.99 -29.82
N SER A 152 2.40 8.16 -29.42
CA SER A 152 1.63 9.07 -28.57
C SER A 152 0.27 9.21 -29.26
N PRO A 153 -0.86 9.04 -28.56
CA PRO A 153 -2.15 9.32 -29.17
C PRO A 153 -2.09 10.75 -29.74
N ASP A 154 -2.42 10.87 -31.00
CA ASP A 154 -2.39 12.14 -31.70
C ASP A 154 -3.44 13.06 -31.07
N LEU A 155 -2.99 13.98 -30.20
CA LEU A 155 -3.85 14.93 -29.48
C LEU A 155 -4.39 16.05 -30.38
N THR A 156 -4.27 15.91 -31.71
CA THR A 156 -4.65 16.94 -32.65
C THR A 156 -6.10 16.90 -33.15
N THR A 157 -6.91 15.91 -32.74
CA THR A 157 -8.35 15.93 -33.06
C THR A 157 -9.12 16.73 -32.00
N LYS A 158 -9.27 18.01 -32.31
CA LYS A 158 -10.01 19.00 -31.52
C LYS A 158 -11.54 18.73 -31.57
N ASN A 159 -12.05 17.91 -30.69
CA ASN A 159 -13.46 17.96 -30.35
C ASN A 159 -13.59 17.96 -28.81
N PRO A 160 -13.78 19.12 -28.13
CA PRO A 160 -13.74 19.21 -26.67
C PRO A 160 -14.78 18.34 -25.96
N ARG A 161 -15.90 18.02 -26.60
CA ARG A 161 -16.94 17.14 -26.03
C ARG A 161 -16.60 15.66 -26.13
N ALA A 162 -15.87 15.24 -27.18
CA ALA A 162 -15.37 13.87 -27.30
C ALA A 162 -14.26 13.56 -26.30
N THR A 163 -13.54 14.59 -25.82
CA THR A 163 -12.36 14.45 -24.97
C THR A 163 -12.67 13.92 -23.57
N TRP A 164 -13.81 14.28 -22.96
CA TRP A 164 -14.17 13.78 -21.62
C TRP A 164 -14.70 12.35 -21.64
N GLN A 165 -15.51 11.98 -22.62
CA GLN A 165 -16.02 10.61 -22.75
C GLN A 165 -14.93 9.62 -23.14
N THR A 166 -13.97 10.02 -23.99
CA THR A 166 -12.79 9.22 -24.31
C THR A 166 -11.77 9.17 -23.16
N ALA A 167 -11.70 10.23 -22.33
CA ALA A 167 -10.81 10.24 -21.15
C ALA A 167 -11.30 9.31 -20.04
N ILE A 168 -12.61 9.20 -19.85
CA ILE A 168 -13.20 8.35 -18.77
C ILE A 168 -13.17 6.86 -19.15
N ARG A 169 -13.08 6.50 -20.43
CA ARG A 169 -13.00 5.10 -20.87
C ARG A 169 -14.04 4.19 -20.19
N SER A 170 -15.31 4.60 -20.23
CA SER A 170 -16.42 3.84 -19.63
C SER A 170 -16.65 2.45 -20.25
N ASP A 171 -16.09 2.20 -21.45
CA ASP A 171 -16.04 0.90 -22.11
C ASP A 171 -15.36 -0.19 -21.27
N VAL A 172 -14.42 0.19 -20.39
CA VAL A 172 -13.75 -0.73 -19.44
C VAL A 172 -14.75 -1.41 -18.48
N TRP A 173 -15.91 -0.78 -18.22
CA TRP A 173 -16.99 -1.37 -17.41
C TRP A 173 -17.81 -2.43 -18.16
N SER A 174 -17.33 -2.96 -19.27
CA SER A 174 -17.92 -4.09 -19.97
C SER A 174 -17.53 -5.43 -19.31
N LYS A 175 -18.34 -6.48 -19.56
CA LYS A 175 -17.98 -7.85 -19.19
C LYS A 175 -16.75 -8.32 -20.01
N PRO A 176 -15.84 -9.11 -19.42
CA PRO A 176 -15.87 -9.75 -18.10
C PRO A 176 -15.24 -8.90 -16.97
N TYR A 177 -14.52 -7.80 -17.27
CA TYR A 177 -13.72 -7.06 -16.29
C TYR A 177 -14.56 -6.34 -15.22
N ARG A 178 -15.79 -5.94 -15.56
CA ARG A 178 -16.75 -5.35 -14.61
C ARG A 178 -16.96 -6.21 -13.36
N SER A 179 -17.07 -7.53 -13.53
CA SER A 179 -17.24 -8.45 -12.39
C SER A 179 -16.03 -8.38 -11.45
N THR A 180 -14.83 -8.42 -12.00
CA THR A 180 -13.58 -8.29 -11.22
C THR A 180 -13.51 -6.95 -10.48
N LEU A 181 -13.88 -5.83 -11.14
CA LEU A 181 -13.91 -4.52 -10.50
C LEU A 181 -14.88 -4.48 -9.31
N LEU A 182 -16.09 -5.03 -9.47
CA LEU A 182 -17.11 -5.03 -8.42
C LEU A 182 -16.74 -5.90 -7.22
N VAL A 183 -16.20 -7.10 -7.43
CA VAL A 183 -15.78 -7.96 -6.31
C VAL A 183 -14.55 -7.40 -5.60
N MET A 184 -13.62 -6.77 -6.32
CA MET A 184 -12.48 -6.10 -5.71
C MET A 184 -12.89 -4.84 -4.96
N MET A 185 -13.87 -4.09 -5.46
CA MET A 185 -14.46 -2.95 -4.73
C MET A 185 -15.07 -3.42 -3.40
N ALA A 186 -15.89 -4.47 -3.42
CA ALA A 186 -16.48 -5.04 -2.21
C ALA A 186 -15.41 -5.49 -1.20
N PHE A 187 -14.34 -6.15 -1.67
CA PHE A 187 -13.21 -6.53 -0.84
C PHE A 187 -12.50 -5.32 -0.24
N HIS A 188 -12.16 -4.33 -1.04
CA HIS A 188 -11.45 -3.15 -0.55
C HIS A 188 -12.30 -2.32 0.42
N ILE A 189 -13.60 -2.14 0.16
CA ILE A 189 -14.50 -1.48 1.14
C ILE A 189 -14.49 -2.25 2.45
N ALA A 190 -14.71 -3.57 2.45
CA ALA A 190 -14.72 -4.39 3.64
C ALA A 190 -13.36 -4.37 4.39
N GLN A 191 -12.25 -4.27 3.66
CA GLN A 191 -10.90 -4.14 4.20
C GLN A 191 -10.72 -2.80 4.92
N TYR A 192 -11.10 -1.70 4.28
CA TYR A 192 -10.85 -0.36 4.79
C TYR A 192 -11.90 0.12 5.80
N LEU A 193 -13.06 -0.53 5.91
CA LEU A 193 -13.97 -0.36 7.06
C LEU A 193 -13.32 -0.78 8.37
N ALA A 194 -12.63 -1.90 8.39
CA ALA A 194 -12.03 -2.45 9.61
C ALA A 194 -10.71 -1.76 10.00
N LEU A 195 -9.91 -1.33 9.02
CA LEU A 195 -8.53 -0.89 9.22
C LEU A 195 -8.39 0.26 10.24
N PRO A 196 -9.16 1.36 10.16
CA PRO A 196 -9.05 2.46 11.12
C PRO A 196 -9.66 2.13 12.49
N VAL A 197 -10.48 1.09 12.58
CA VAL A 197 -11.11 0.67 13.85
C VAL A 197 -10.17 -0.20 14.69
N PHE A 198 -9.20 -0.90 14.08
CA PHE A 198 -8.23 -1.71 14.82
C PHE A 198 -7.47 -0.93 15.90
N PRO A 199 -6.84 0.23 15.64
CA PRO A 199 -6.16 0.99 16.67
C PRO A 199 -7.09 1.40 17.82
N LEU A 200 -8.34 1.78 17.52
CA LEU A 200 -9.32 2.13 18.52
C LEU A 200 -9.64 0.94 19.42
N PHE A 201 -9.83 -0.23 18.83
CA PHE A 201 -10.09 -1.48 19.55
C PHE A 201 -8.90 -1.89 20.42
N PHE A 202 -7.69 -1.83 19.89
CA PHE A 202 -6.48 -2.18 20.62
C PHE A 202 -6.25 -1.31 21.85
N VAL A 203 -6.41 0.01 21.70
CA VAL A 203 -6.14 0.97 22.79
C VAL A 203 -7.31 1.08 23.76
N ARG A 204 -8.55 1.21 23.26
CA ARG A 204 -9.71 1.49 24.12
C ARG A 204 -10.32 0.23 24.72
N TYR A 205 -10.37 -0.88 23.98
CA TYR A 205 -11.03 -2.12 24.41
C TYR A 205 -10.05 -3.10 25.03
N LEU A 206 -8.99 -3.50 24.31
CA LEU A 206 -7.98 -4.43 24.82
C LEU A 206 -6.94 -3.79 25.74
N LYS A 207 -6.86 -2.44 25.75
CA LYS A 207 -5.90 -1.66 26.55
C LYS A 207 -4.45 -2.14 26.36
N LEU A 208 -4.09 -2.44 25.11
CA LEU A 208 -2.74 -2.88 24.75
C LEU A 208 -1.74 -1.74 24.93
N THR A 209 -0.56 -2.08 25.45
CA THR A 209 0.60 -1.18 25.47
C THR A 209 1.23 -1.09 24.09
N ASP A 210 2.03 -0.03 23.86
CA ASP A 210 2.80 0.13 22.61
C ASP A 210 3.74 -1.07 22.38
N GLN A 211 4.29 -1.66 23.45
CA GLN A 211 5.10 -2.87 23.36
C GLN A 211 4.29 -4.06 22.88
N ASN A 212 3.06 -4.24 23.40
CA ASN A 212 2.16 -5.33 22.94
C ASN A 212 1.82 -5.15 21.44
N LEU A 213 1.56 -3.91 21.00
CA LEU A 213 1.31 -3.59 19.60
C LEU A 213 2.53 -3.90 18.73
N GLY A 214 3.73 -3.55 19.21
CA GLY A 214 4.99 -3.87 18.55
C GLY A 214 5.21 -5.36 18.36
N ILE A 215 5.00 -6.16 19.42
CA ILE A 215 5.14 -7.64 19.39
C ILE A 215 4.10 -8.24 18.43
N GLY A 216 2.82 -7.86 18.54
CA GLY A 216 1.78 -8.38 17.65
C GLY A 216 2.05 -8.05 16.18
N THR A 217 2.52 -6.83 15.88
CA THR A 217 2.93 -6.44 14.53
C THR A 217 4.12 -7.25 14.03
N ALA A 218 5.11 -7.51 14.89
CA ALA A 218 6.27 -8.33 14.55
C ALA A 218 5.86 -9.79 14.24
N LEU A 219 4.97 -10.37 15.04
CA LEU A 219 4.42 -11.71 14.82
C LEU A 219 3.61 -11.79 13.51
N PHE A 220 2.85 -10.73 13.20
CA PHE A 220 2.13 -10.62 11.93
C PHE A 220 3.11 -10.67 10.74
N TYR A 221 4.15 -9.83 10.72
CA TYR A 221 5.12 -9.81 9.62
C TYR A 221 6.02 -11.05 9.58
N LEU A 222 6.31 -11.68 10.71
CA LEU A 222 6.96 -12.99 10.74
C LEU A 222 6.10 -14.05 10.03
N ALA A 223 4.82 -14.09 10.32
CA ALA A 223 3.88 -15.00 9.67
C ALA A 223 3.75 -14.70 8.16
N VAL A 224 3.70 -13.42 7.76
CA VAL A 224 3.75 -13.00 6.35
C VAL A 224 5.01 -13.55 5.68
N LEU A 225 6.16 -13.36 6.28
CA LEU A 225 7.44 -13.81 5.75
C LEU A 225 7.45 -15.33 5.52
N LEU A 226 7.08 -16.10 6.54
CA LEU A 226 7.07 -17.56 6.49
C LEU A 226 6.09 -18.08 5.43
N CYS A 227 4.88 -17.56 5.39
CA CYS A 227 3.85 -18.01 4.45
C CYS A 227 4.15 -17.60 3.00
N SER A 228 4.80 -16.44 2.79
CA SER A 228 5.19 -15.96 1.46
C SER A 228 6.11 -16.94 0.71
N THR A 229 6.88 -17.77 1.44
CA THR A 229 7.74 -18.79 0.82
C THR A 229 6.95 -19.89 0.09
N GLN A 230 5.72 -20.15 0.52
CA GLN A 230 4.84 -21.18 -0.05
C GLN A 230 3.85 -20.61 -1.10
N LEU A 231 3.75 -19.30 -1.20
CA LEU A 231 2.77 -18.62 -2.06
C LEU A 231 2.87 -19.08 -3.52
N ASN A 232 4.07 -19.18 -4.08
CA ASN A 232 4.27 -19.60 -5.47
C ASN A 232 3.78 -21.03 -5.74
N ARG A 233 3.90 -21.93 -4.76
CA ARG A 233 3.38 -23.30 -4.88
C ARG A 233 1.86 -23.29 -4.90
N LEU A 234 1.25 -22.50 -4.00
CA LEU A 234 -0.20 -22.39 -3.88
C LEU A 234 -0.81 -21.73 -5.12
N VAL A 235 -0.21 -20.65 -5.62
CA VAL A 235 -0.66 -19.97 -6.85
C VAL A 235 -0.59 -20.90 -8.06
N ARG A 236 0.48 -21.71 -8.20
CA ARG A 236 0.56 -22.70 -9.28
C ARG A 236 -0.49 -23.81 -9.18
N ALA A 237 -0.91 -24.16 -7.96
CA ALA A 237 -1.89 -25.21 -7.75
C ALA A 237 -3.32 -24.77 -8.03
N ILE A 238 -3.71 -23.58 -7.61
CA ILE A 238 -5.14 -23.13 -7.64
C ILE A 238 -5.37 -21.79 -8.36
N GLY A 239 -4.32 -21.10 -8.83
CA GLY A 239 -4.38 -19.82 -9.54
C GLY A 239 -4.55 -18.60 -8.62
N HIS A 240 -4.22 -17.41 -9.14
CA HIS A 240 -4.24 -16.15 -8.36
C HIS A 240 -5.63 -15.78 -7.84
N LYS A 241 -6.71 -16.00 -8.64
CA LYS A 241 -8.09 -15.74 -8.22
C LYS A 241 -8.45 -16.52 -6.95
N ASN A 242 -8.23 -17.84 -6.95
CA ASN A 242 -8.63 -18.70 -5.85
C ASN A 242 -7.77 -18.44 -4.60
N VAL A 243 -6.46 -18.21 -4.77
CA VAL A 243 -5.58 -17.81 -3.65
C VAL A 243 -6.08 -16.50 -3.03
N THR A 244 -6.44 -15.51 -3.85
CA THR A 244 -7.01 -14.23 -3.36
C THR A 244 -8.32 -14.47 -2.62
N GLY A 245 -9.26 -15.21 -3.19
CA GLY A 245 -10.57 -15.46 -2.59
C GLY A 245 -10.47 -16.19 -1.24
N TRP A 246 -9.72 -17.30 -1.18
CA TRP A 246 -9.50 -18.03 0.07
C TRP A 246 -8.69 -17.21 1.08
N GLY A 247 -7.72 -16.42 0.61
CA GLY A 247 -6.97 -15.48 1.44
C GLY A 247 -7.87 -14.41 2.07
N VAL A 248 -8.83 -13.86 1.32
CA VAL A 248 -9.81 -12.87 1.85
C VAL A 248 -10.76 -13.53 2.85
N ILE A 249 -11.22 -14.76 2.61
CA ILE A 249 -12.00 -15.53 3.57
C ILE A 249 -11.21 -15.76 4.87
N ALA A 250 -9.96 -16.20 4.77
CA ALA A 250 -9.09 -16.38 5.94
C ALA A 250 -8.85 -15.04 6.68
N LEU A 251 -8.68 -13.94 5.92
CA LEU A 251 -8.46 -12.60 6.50
C LEU A 251 -9.71 -12.06 7.20
N ALA A 252 -10.91 -12.56 6.88
CA ALA A 252 -12.16 -12.20 7.57
C ALA A 252 -12.16 -12.65 9.03
N PHE A 253 -11.45 -13.71 9.36
CA PHE A 253 -11.33 -14.19 10.74
C PHE A 253 -10.53 -13.23 11.62
N TYR A 254 -9.65 -12.39 11.05
CA TYR A 254 -8.88 -11.42 11.84
C TYR A 254 -9.79 -10.46 12.64
N PRO A 255 -10.67 -9.63 12.02
CA PRO A 255 -11.60 -8.80 12.79
C PRO A 255 -12.64 -9.61 13.55
N GLY A 256 -13.10 -10.77 13.03
CA GLY A 256 -14.06 -11.62 13.71
C GLY A 256 -13.53 -12.20 15.04
N LEU A 257 -12.30 -12.70 15.05
CA LEU A 257 -11.66 -13.20 16.27
C LEU A 257 -11.27 -12.07 17.23
N LEU A 258 -10.87 -10.90 16.70
CA LEU A 258 -10.65 -9.73 17.55
C LEU A 258 -11.93 -9.32 18.27
N ALA A 259 -13.10 -9.39 17.64
CA ALA A 259 -14.38 -9.04 18.24
C ALA A 259 -14.69 -9.77 19.55
N ILE A 260 -14.20 -11.01 19.69
CA ILE A 260 -14.38 -11.85 20.87
C ILE A 260 -13.14 -11.92 21.76
N SER A 261 -12.06 -11.22 21.39
CA SER A 261 -10.81 -11.24 22.15
C SER A 261 -10.89 -10.35 23.38
N SER A 262 -10.30 -10.82 24.50
CA SER A 262 -10.26 -10.09 25.77
C SER A 262 -8.88 -10.07 26.42
N GLN A 263 -7.92 -10.81 25.86
CA GLN A 263 -6.59 -11.01 26.42
C GLN A 263 -5.50 -10.65 25.41
N VAL A 264 -4.34 -10.20 25.89
CA VAL A 264 -3.18 -9.85 25.05
C VAL A 264 -2.71 -11.04 24.19
N TRP A 265 -2.71 -12.24 24.73
CA TRP A 265 -2.27 -13.44 24.01
C TRP A 265 -3.21 -13.80 22.84
N HIS A 266 -4.54 -13.51 22.96
CA HIS A 266 -5.48 -13.62 21.83
C HIS A 266 -5.02 -12.73 20.68
N TYR A 267 -4.65 -11.47 20.98
CA TYR A 267 -4.15 -10.54 19.97
C TYR A 267 -2.89 -11.08 19.27
N TYR A 268 -1.96 -11.70 20.01
CA TYR A 268 -0.76 -12.27 19.40
C TYR A 268 -1.08 -13.45 18.47
N ALA A 269 -1.93 -14.37 18.92
CA ALA A 269 -2.37 -15.51 18.10
C ALA A 269 -3.12 -15.04 16.84
N ILE A 270 -4.03 -14.07 16.99
CA ILE A 270 -4.78 -13.47 15.89
C ILE A 270 -3.85 -12.73 14.93
N SER A 271 -2.81 -12.04 15.41
CA SER A 271 -1.80 -11.39 14.57
C SER A 271 -1.06 -12.39 13.68
N ILE A 272 -0.69 -13.56 14.19
CA ILE A 272 -0.09 -14.64 13.39
C ILE A 272 -1.07 -15.11 12.31
N LEU A 273 -2.31 -15.42 12.67
CA LEU A 273 -3.34 -15.84 11.70
C LEU A 273 -3.59 -14.76 10.64
N GLY A 274 -3.66 -13.50 11.05
CA GLY A 274 -3.80 -12.35 10.15
C GLY A 274 -2.64 -12.22 9.17
N GLY A 275 -1.41 -12.43 9.64
CA GLY A 275 -0.21 -12.41 8.80
C GLY A 275 -0.20 -13.53 7.76
N LEU A 276 -0.57 -14.76 8.15
CA LEU A 276 -0.73 -15.88 7.21
C LEU A 276 -1.77 -15.54 6.13
N ALA A 277 -2.94 -15.07 6.52
CA ALA A 277 -4.01 -14.70 5.59
C ALA A 277 -3.61 -13.52 4.68
N TRP A 278 -2.96 -12.49 5.25
CA TRP A 278 -2.50 -11.33 4.47
C TRP A 278 -1.45 -11.70 3.44
N SER A 279 -0.56 -12.65 3.71
CA SER A 279 0.44 -13.08 2.73
C SER A 279 -0.19 -13.66 1.47
N LEU A 280 -1.31 -14.39 1.61
CA LEU A 280 -2.06 -14.94 0.48
C LEU A 280 -2.70 -13.82 -0.34
N VAL A 281 -3.39 -12.89 0.33
CA VAL A 281 -4.05 -11.77 -0.34
C VAL A 281 -3.02 -10.85 -0.98
N GLY A 282 -2.08 -10.32 -0.19
CA GLY A 282 -1.09 -9.33 -0.62
C GLY A 282 -0.18 -9.82 -1.74
N GLY A 283 0.08 -11.13 -1.80
CA GLY A 283 0.90 -11.72 -2.86
C GLY A 283 0.15 -12.12 -4.14
N ALA A 284 -1.18 -12.23 -4.11
CA ALA A 284 -1.94 -12.77 -5.23
C ALA A 284 -2.88 -11.76 -5.90
N TYR A 285 -3.51 -10.83 -5.15
CA TYR A 285 -4.59 -10.01 -5.69
C TYR A 285 -4.18 -9.10 -6.87
N ALA A 286 -2.96 -8.54 -6.82
CA ALA A 286 -2.48 -7.67 -7.89
C ALA A 286 -2.31 -8.42 -9.21
N ASN A 287 -1.76 -9.64 -9.14
CA ASN A 287 -1.61 -10.51 -10.29
C ASN A 287 -2.98 -11.00 -10.79
N TYR A 288 -3.91 -11.33 -9.89
CA TYR A 288 -5.29 -11.68 -10.26
C TYR A 288 -5.97 -10.56 -11.06
N VAL A 289 -5.86 -9.30 -10.60
CA VAL A 289 -6.39 -8.15 -11.35
C VAL A 289 -5.71 -8.02 -12.71
N LEU A 290 -4.38 -8.19 -12.76
CA LEU A 290 -3.59 -8.07 -13.98
C LEU A 290 -3.94 -9.15 -15.01
N GLU A 291 -4.22 -10.38 -14.59
CA GLU A 291 -4.65 -11.49 -15.45
C GLU A 291 -6.01 -11.21 -16.13
N LYS A 292 -6.85 -10.42 -15.49
CA LYS A 292 -8.16 -10.02 -16.05
C LYS A 292 -8.10 -8.82 -16.99
N CYS A 293 -6.97 -8.12 -17.04
CA CYS A 293 -6.77 -6.98 -17.93
C CYS A 293 -6.37 -7.45 -19.33
N PRO A 294 -7.06 -7.01 -20.40
CA PRO A 294 -6.65 -7.25 -21.77
C PRO A 294 -5.23 -6.71 -22.01
N GLU A 295 -4.38 -7.48 -22.71
CA GLU A 295 -2.97 -7.11 -22.92
C GLU A 295 -2.80 -5.77 -23.64
N ASN A 296 -3.66 -5.52 -24.61
CA ASN A 296 -3.58 -4.32 -25.46
C ASN A 296 -4.13 -3.06 -24.77
N ASP A 297 -4.80 -3.17 -23.62
CA ASP A 297 -5.48 -2.05 -22.94
C ASP A 297 -5.31 -2.06 -21.42
N ARG A 298 -4.24 -2.67 -20.93
CA ARG A 298 -3.89 -2.75 -19.49
C ARG A 298 -3.90 -1.40 -18.78
N PRO A 299 -3.34 -0.30 -19.35
CA PRO A 299 -3.29 0.97 -18.65
C PRO A 299 -4.66 1.52 -18.26
N ALA A 300 -5.66 1.45 -19.16
CA ALA A 300 -7.02 1.94 -18.88
C ALA A 300 -7.73 1.07 -17.82
N HIS A 301 -7.59 -0.26 -17.89
CA HIS A 301 -8.16 -1.20 -16.93
C HIS A 301 -7.54 -1.03 -15.52
N LEU A 302 -6.23 -0.88 -15.41
CA LEU A 302 -5.54 -0.62 -14.16
C LEU A 302 -5.85 0.76 -13.59
N ALA A 303 -6.07 1.78 -14.45
CA ALA A 303 -6.51 3.10 -14.02
C ALA A 303 -7.88 3.03 -13.32
N TRP A 304 -8.86 2.32 -13.90
CA TRP A 304 -10.16 2.09 -13.27
C TRP A 304 -10.06 1.30 -11.96
N TYR A 305 -9.22 0.26 -11.94
CA TYR A 305 -8.96 -0.46 -10.69
C TYR A 305 -8.41 0.46 -9.60
N ASN A 306 -7.45 1.33 -9.93
CA ASN A 306 -6.89 2.30 -8.97
C ASN A 306 -7.93 3.33 -8.50
N ILE A 307 -8.85 3.78 -9.37
CA ILE A 307 -9.96 4.66 -8.99
C ILE A 307 -10.84 3.95 -7.96
N ILE A 308 -11.24 2.70 -8.22
CA ILE A 308 -12.06 1.89 -7.31
C ILE A 308 -11.33 1.65 -5.98
N LEU A 309 -10.05 1.30 -6.02
CA LEU A 309 -9.24 1.10 -4.82
C LEU A 309 -9.23 2.36 -3.95
N ASN A 310 -8.92 3.52 -4.52
CA ASN A 310 -8.86 4.78 -3.78
C ASN A 310 -10.23 5.24 -3.28
N ALA A 311 -11.28 5.05 -4.08
CA ALA A 311 -12.66 5.32 -3.64
C ALA A 311 -13.04 4.40 -2.47
N SER A 312 -12.69 3.11 -2.52
CA SER A 312 -12.95 2.16 -1.44
C SER A 312 -12.16 2.50 -0.17
N ILE A 313 -10.92 2.96 -0.30
CA ILE A 313 -10.11 3.45 0.82
C ILE A 313 -10.82 4.63 1.49
N LEU A 314 -11.22 5.64 0.71
CA LEU A 314 -11.89 6.83 1.22
C LEU A 314 -13.21 6.47 1.91
N ILE A 315 -14.08 5.73 1.22
CA ILE A 315 -15.38 5.32 1.75
C ILE A 315 -15.22 4.48 3.01
N GLY A 316 -14.37 3.46 2.97
CA GLY A 316 -14.16 2.55 4.10
C GLY A 316 -13.55 3.25 5.31
N SER A 317 -12.54 4.11 5.09
CA SER A 317 -11.87 4.84 6.17
C SER A 317 -12.75 5.87 6.86
N LEU A 318 -13.73 6.45 6.16
CA LEU A 318 -14.69 7.38 6.76
C LEU A 318 -15.85 6.63 7.43
N LEU A 319 -16.42 5.63 6.76
CA LEU A 319 -17.59 4.92 7.27
C LEU A 319 -17.24 3.95 8.41
N GLY A 320 -16.04 3.36 8.41
CA GLY A 320 -15.64 2.40 9.44
C GLY A 320 -15.73 2.97 10.86
N PRO A 321 -15.03 4.06 11.19
CA PRO A 321 -15.16 4.72 12.48
C PRO A 321 -16.59 5.22 12.77
N ALA A 322 -17.26 5.83 11.78
CA ALA A 322 -18.63 6.32 11.95
C ALA A 322 -19.61 5.19 12.33
N ILE A 323 -19.50 4.02 11.71
CA ILE A 323 -20.28 2.83 12.08
C ILE A 323 -19.91 2.38 13.50
N ALA A 324 -18.61 2.31 13.80
CA ALA A 324 -18.12 1.84 15.10
C ALA A 324 -18.50 2.77 16.27
N GLU A 325 -18.73 4.05 16.01
CA GLU A 325 -19.25 5.01 17.01
C GLU A 325 -20.72 4.79 17.35
N ASN A 326 -21.51 4.32 16.37
CA ASN A 326 -22.96 4.08 16.55
C ASN A 326 -23.29 2.72 17.14
N ILE A 327 -22.33 1.79 17.12
CA ILE A 327 -22.44 0.45 17.70
C ILE A 327 -21.22 0.20 18.59
N THR A 328 -21.09 -0.97 19.17
CA THR A 328 -19.88 -1.32 19.96
C THR A 328 -18.72 -1.69 19.06
N LEU A 329 -17.47 -1.41 19.50
CA LEU A 329 -16.26 -1.77 18.75
C LEU A 329 -16.19 -3.28 18.40
N PRO A 330 -16.49 -4.22 19.35
CA PRO A 330 -16.54 -5.64 19.01
C PRO A 330 -17.57 -5.98 17.92
N LEU A 331 -18.78 -5.42 18.03
CA LEU A 331 -19.84 -5.67 17.05
C LEU A 331 -19.46 -5.11 15.67
N ALA A 332 -18.86 -3.92 15.62
CA ALA A 332 -18.36 -3.34 14.36
C ALA A 332 -17.33 -4.26 13.69
N LEU A 333 -16.37 -4.78 14.45
CA LEU A 333 -15.37 -5.71 13.93
C LEU A 333 -15.99 -7.03 13.44
N ALA A 334 -17.00 -7.56 14.13
CA ALA A 334 -17.73 -8.75 13.70
C ALA A 334 -18.46 -8.50 12.36
N VAL A 335 -19.15 -7.37 12.23
CA VAL A 335 -19.84 -6.97 10.98
C VAL A 335 -18.84 -6.78 9.84
N PHE A 336 -17.69 -6.14 10.08
CA PHE A 336 -16.66 -5.95 9.06
C PHE A 336 -15.98 -7.28 8.69
N GLY A 337 -15.84 -8.21 9.65
CA GLY A 337 -15.41 -9.57 9.40
C GLY A 337 -16.37 -10.31 8.46
N LEU A 338 -17.68 -10.22 8.74
CA LEU A 338 -18.71 -10.80 7.88
C LEU A 338 -18.72 -10.19 6.47
N ALA A 339 -18.61 -8.86 6.37
CA ALA A 339 -18.51 -8.19 5.06
C ALA A 339 -17.31 -8.68 4.25
N ARG A 340 -16.17 -8.89 4.91
CA ARG A 340 -14.95 -9.42 4.29
C ARG A 340 -15.12 -10.90 3.88
N LEU A 341 -15.79 -11.69 4.71
CA LEU A 341 -16.12 -13.08 4.39
C LEU A 341 -16.98 -13.18 3.12
N LEU A 342 -18.03 -12.36 3.04
CA LEU A 342 -18.91 -12.29 1.86
C LEU A 342 -18.15 -11.82 0.62
N ALA A 343 -17.23 -10.85 0.75
CA ALA A 343 -16.38 -10.40 -0.35
C ALA A 343 -15.45 -11.52 -0.86
N GLY A 344 -14.90 -12.35 0.03
CA GLY A 344 -14.10 -13.51 -0.33
C GLY A 344 -14.88 -14.54 -1.14
N PHE A 345 -16.09 -14.88 -0.72
CA PHE A 345 -17.00 -15.75 -1.47
C PHE A 345 -17.39 -15.13 -2.82
N ALA A 346 -17.61 -13.80 -2.86
CA ALA A 346 -17.91 -13.11 -4.11
C ALA A 346 -16.74 -13.21 -5.10
N ILE A 347 -15.48 -13.09 -4.64
CA ILE A 347 -14.30 -13.29 -5.49
C ILE A 347 -14.27 -14.71 -6.06
N LEU A 348 -14.49 -15.72 -5.23
CA LEU A 348 -14.48 -17.12 -5.69
C LEU A 348 -15.56 -17.41 -6.71
N LYS A 349 -16.75 -16.85 -6.53
CA LYS A 349 -17.92 -17.17 -7.38
C LYS A 349 -17.97 -16.31 -8.64
N TRP A 350 -17.75 -15.02 -8.53
CA TRP A 350 -18.00 -14.05 -9.63
C TRP A 350 -16.75 -13.34 -10.15
N GLY A 351 -15.58 -13.51 -9.52
CA GLY A 351 -14.30 -12.87 -9.89
C GLY A 351 -13.62 -13.43 -11.14
#